data_dd5aa72cd1b1fd45cfc13dd3320472ce
#
_entry.id   dd5aa72cd1b1fd45cfc13dd3320472ce
#
_cell.length_a   1.000
_cell.length_b   1.000
_cell.length_c   1.000
_cell.angle_alpha   90.00
_cell.angle_beta   90.00
_cell.angle_gamma   90.00
#
_symmetry.space_group_name_H-M   'P 1'
#
loop_
_entity.id
_entity.type
_entity.pdbx_description
1 polymer ?
#
loop_
_entity_poly.entity_id
_entity_poly.type
_entity_poly.pdbx_seq_one_letter_code
_entity_poly.pdbx_strand_id
1 'polypeptide(L)'
;MSDFKECLKHLRDGHPDDALLHARRALGIAPKNPFYLSYTGLLAALAEQRYADAESLCHEAIDIRHNHAQLYLNLAEVYQNAGRPQEAIEVLEKGLVSAGRDFRIRRALEKIGTRRDPVFSFLHRSHPLNRTFGKWRHRFTGPPQAA
;
A
#
# COMPACT_ATOMS: atom_id res chain seq x y z
N MET A 1 -29.56 4.33 1.79
CA MET A 1 -28.27 4.25 1.07
C MET A 1 -27.35 3.37 1.89
N SER A 2 -26.53 2.50 1.30
CA SER A 2 -25.69 1.63 2.12
C SER A 2 -24.51 2.42 2.70
N ASP A 3 -24.16 2.16 3.97
CA ASP A 3 -23.02 2.81 4.65
C ASP A 3 -21.72 2.73 3.83
N PHE A 4 -21.51 1.66 3.10
CA PHE A 4 -20.32 1.52 2.26
C PHE A 4 -20.27 2.53 1.10
N LYS A 5 -21.42 2.91 0.53
CA LYS A 5 -21.45 3.98 -0.50
C LYS A 5 -21.10 5.34 0.07
N GLU A 6 -21.59 5.66 1.26
CA GLU A 6 -21.22 6.88 1.97
C GLU A 6 -19.73 6.87 2.36
N CYS A 7 -19.22 5.74 2.81
CA CYS A 7 -17.78 5.55 3.06
C CYS A 7 -16.94 5.92 1.83
N LEU A 8 -17.24 5.35 0.66
CA LEU A 8 -16.49 5.63 -0.57
C LEU A 8 -16.62 7.08 -1.03
N LYS A 9 -17.79 7.70 -0.80
CA LYS A 9 -18.00 9.12 -1.09
C LYS A 9 -17.12 9.99 -0.21
N HIS A 10 -17.17 9.83 1.11
CA HIS A 10 -16.35 10.60 2.06
C HIS A 10 -14.85 10.40 1.83
N LEU A 11 -14.43 9.19 1.51
CA LEU A 11 -13.02 8.92 1.15
C LEU A 11 -12.60 9.72 -0.09
N ARG A 12 -13.41 9.74 -1.13
CA ARG A 12 -13.14 10.51 -2.35
C ARG A 12 -13.13 12.01 -2.11
N ASP A 13 -14.00 12.49 -1.22
CA ASP A 13 -14.13 13.90 -0.86
C ASP A 13 -13.02 14.37 0.11
N GLY A 14 -12.12 13.45 0.56
CA GLY A 14 -11.00 13.76 1.44
C GLY A 14 -11.36 13.86 2.93
N HIS A 15 -12.44 13.20 3.36
CA HIS A 15 -12.91 13.15 4.74
C HIS A 15 -12.73 11.72 5.32
N PRO A 16 -11.50 11.32 5.69
CA PRO A 16 -11.22 9.94 6.13
C PRO A 16 -11.90 9.57 7.45
N ASP A 17 -12.11 10.53 8.35
CA ASP A 17 -12.79 10.28 9.63
C ASP A 17 -14.26 9.88 9.43
N ASP A 18 -15.01 10.64 8.61
CA ASP A 18 -16.38 10.32 8.27
C ASP A 18 -16.48 9.01 7.47
N ALA A 19 -15.56 8.81 6.55
CA ALA A 19 -15.46 7.57 5.80
C ALA A 19 -15.24 6.35 6.71
N LEU A 20 -14.37 6.47 7.72
CA LEU A 20 -14.10 5.40 8.68
C LEU A 20 -15.34 5.04 9.51
N LEU A 21 -16.10 6.04 9.92
CA LEU A 21 -17.36 5.80 10.65
C LEU A 21 -18.33 4.93 9.82
N HIS A 22 -18.52 5.28 8.56
CA HIS A 22 -19.39 4.52 7.65
C HIS A 22 -18.80 3.13 7.30
N ALA A 23 -17.47 3.01 7.15
CA ALA A 23 -16.81 1.74 6.94
C ALA A 23 -17.03 0.77 8.12
N ARG A 24 -16.87 1.26 9.35
CA ARG A 24 -17.10 0.48 10.56
C ARG A 24 -18.55 0.01 10.70
N ARG A 25 -19.53 0.84 10.33
CA ARG A 25 -20.95 0.45 10.30
C ARG A 25 -21.21 -0.64 9.28
N ALA A 26 -20.67 -0.50 8.06
CA ALA A 26 -20.77 -1.51 7.02
C ALA A 26 -20.13 -2.84 7.46
N LEU A 27 -18.95 -2.77 8.06
CA LEU A 27 -18.24 -3.96 8.58
C LEU A 27 -19.03 -4.65 9.71
N GLY A 28 -19.70 -3.86 10.58
CA GLY A 28 -20.59 -4.40 11.62
C GLY A 28 -21.76 -5.23 11.05
N ILE A 29 -22.26 -4.86 9.88
CA ILE A 29 -23.35 -5.58 9.19
C ILE A 29 -22.81 -6.86 8.51
N ALA A 30 -21.64 -6.79 7.88
CA ALA A 30 -21.04 -7.92 7.17
C ALA A 30 -19.54 -8.06 7.52
N PRO A 31 -19.22 -8.68 8.69
CA PRO A 31 -17.84 -8.72 9.23
C PRO A 31 -16.84 -9.50 8.39
N LYS A 32 -17.28 -10.34 7.49
CA LYS A 32 -16.43 -11.13 6.58
C LYS A 32 -16.45 -10.62 5.13
N ASN A 33 -17.01 -9.45 4.90
CA ASN A 33 -16.94 -8.84 3.57
C ASN A 33 -15.51 -8.29 3.33
N PRO A 34 -14.76 -8.82 2.34
CA PRO A 34 -13.36 -8.44 2.12
C PRO A 34 -13.19 -6.97 1.77
N PHE A 35 -14.14 -6.34 1.08
CA PHE A 35 -14.07 -4.91 0.77
C PHE A 35 -14.27 -4.06 2.02
N TYR A 36 -15.22 -4.41 2.88
CA TYR A 36 -15.45 -3.68 4.13
C TYR A 36 -14.25 -3.78 5.07
N LEU A 37 -13.65 -4.97 5.19
CA LEU A 37 -12.41 -5.18 5.94
C LEU A 37 -11.27 -4.30 5.39
N SER A 38 -11.01 -4.38 4.10
CA SER A 38 -9.91 -3.68 3.44
C SER A 38 -10.04 -2.15 3.53
N TYR A 39 -11.23 -1.61 3.29
CA TYR A 39 -11.45 -0.16 3.39
C TYR A 39 -11.46 0.33 4.83
N THR A 40 -11.97 -0.47 5.79
CA THR A 40 -11.85 -0.13 7.21
C THR A 40 -10.39 -0.08 7.63
N GLY A 41 -9.58 -1.04 7.19
CA GLY A 41 -8.14 -1.04 7.42
C GLY A 41 -7.46 0.21 6.84
N LEU A 42 -7.66 0.50 5.56
CA LEU A 42 -7.12 1.69 4.93
C LEU A 42 -7.49 2.97 5.69
N LEU A 43 -8.76 3.12 6.03
CA LEU A 43 -9.26 4.32 6.72
C LEU A 43 -8.76 4.43 8.17
N ALA A 44 -8.55 3.31 8.86
CA ALA A 44 -7.91 3.31 10.18
C ALA A 44 -6.45 3.82 10.11
N ALA A 45 -5.74 3.51 9.03
CA ALA A 45 -4.41 4.06 8.77
C ALA A 45 -4.46 5.56 8.46
N LEU A 46 -5.38 6.00 7.61
CA LEU A 46 -5.48 7.39 7.16
C LEU A 46 -5.99 8.35 8.25
N ALA A 47 -7.04 7.95 8.99
CA ALA A 47 -7.69 8.80 9.97
C ALA A 47 -7.06 8.71 11.37
N GLU A 48 -6.64 7.51 11.79
CA GLU A 48 -6.21 7.25 13.16
C GLU A 48 -4.74 6.81 13.28
N GLN A 49 -4.02 6.64 12.18
CA GLN A 49 -2.63 6.14 12.11
C GLN A 49 -2.44 4.77 12.81
N ARG A 50 -3.49 3.96 12.85
CA ARG A 50 -3.48 2.61 13.45
C ARG A 50 -2.98 1.58 12.44
N TYR A 51 -1.70 1.65 12.10
CA TYR A 51 -1.10 0.85 11.03
C TYR A 51 -1.13 -0.66 11.27
N ALA A 52 -0.91 -1.12 12.50
CA ALA A 52 -0.95 -2.54 12.84
C ALA A 52 -2.34 -3.16 12.64
N ASP A 53 -3.39 -2.46 13.10
CA ASP A 53 -4.76 -2.90 12.90
C ASP A 53 -5.17 -2.81 11.42
N ALA A 54 -4.75 -1.75 10.74
CA ALA A 54 -4.99 -1.56 9.32
C ALA A 54 -4.40 -2.69 8.48
N GLU A 55 -3.15 -3.06 8.76
CA GLU A 55 -2.45 -4.16 8.12
C GLU A 55 -3.19 -5.50 8.34
N SER A 56 -3.58 -5.80 9.58
CA SER A 56 -4.31 -7.01 9.94
C SER A 56 -5.64 -7.14 9.19
N LEU A 57 -6.44 -6.07 9.14
CA LEU A 57 -7.72 -6.05 8.42
C LEU A 57 -7.54 -6.23 6.90
N CYS A 58 -6.54 -5.59 6.32
CA CYS A 58 -6.26 -5.73 4.90
C CYS A 58 -5.74 -7.14 4.54
N HIS A 59 -4.91 -7.75 5.38
CA HIS A 59 -4.49 -9.15 5.19
C HIS A 59 -5.67 -10.11 5.28
N GLU A 60 -6.53 -9.97 6.29
CA GLU A 60 -7.75 -10.78 6.39
C GLU A 60 -8.62 -10.66 5.12
N ALA A 61 -8.76 -9.46 4.59
CA ALA A 61 -9.49 -9.23 3.35
C ALA A 61 -8.89 -9.98 2.15
N ILE A 62 -7.57 -9.96 2.01
CA ILE A 62 -6.86 -10.68 0.95
C ILE A 62 -6.98 -12.19 1.13
N ASP A 63 -6.89 -12.70 2.37
CA ASP A 63 -7.05 -14.11 2.66
C ASP A 63 -8.44 -14.63 2.26
N ILE A 64 -9.49 -13.82 2.46
CA ILE A 64 -10.84 -14.14 2.03
C ILE A 64 -10.97 -14.09 0.50
N ARG A 65 -10.35 -13.10 -0.15
CA ARG A 65 -10.47 -12.88 -1.59
C ARG A 65 -9.15 -12.41 -2.22
N HIS A 66 -8.31 -13.36 -2.56
CA HIS A 66 -6.95 -13.09 -3.07
C HIS A 66 -6.87 -12.63 -4.55
N ASN A 67 -7.96 -12.66 -5.29
CA ASN A 67 -7.98 -12.37 -6.73
C ASN A 67 -8.55 -10.98 -7.09
N HIS A 68 -8.53 -10.03 -6.17
CA HIS A 68 -9.07 -8.69 -6.43
C HIS A 68 -8.04 -7.59 -6.20
N ALA A 69 -7.71 -6.87 -7.26
CA ALA A 69 -6.65 -5.85 -7.28
C ALA A 69 -6.81 -4.75 -6.21
N GLN A 70 -8.04 -4.31 -5.93
CA GLN A 70 -8.29 -3.23 -4.97
C GLN A 70 -7.80 -3.57 -3.55
N LEU A 71 -7.86 -4.85 -3.15
CA LEU A 71 -7.42 -5.26 -1.81
C LEU A 71 -5.90 -5.08 -1.65
N TYR A 72 -5.13 -5.38 -2.68
CA TYR A 72 -3.68 -5.16 -2.70
C TYR A 72 -3.32 -3.68 -2.77
N LEU A 73 -4.08 -2.89 -3.53
CA LEU A 73 -3.90 -1.44 -3.61
C LEU A 73 -4.13 -0.78 -2.25
N ASN A 74 -5.17 -1.16 -1.52
CA ASN A 74 -5.46 -0.62 -0.20
C ASN A 74 -4.35 -0.98 0.81
N LEU A 75 -3.88 -2.22 0.83
CA LEU A 75 -2.78 -2.63 1.70
C LEU A 75 -1.47 -1.91 1.36
N ALA A 76 -1.18 -1.75 0.07
CA ALA A 76 0.00 -1.00 -0.37
C ALA A 76 -0.07 0.47 0.08
N GLU A 77 -1.25 1.08 0.06
CA GLU A 77 -1.45 2.44 0.56
C GLU A 77 -1.26 2.53 2.08
N VAL A 78 -1.72 1.52 2.83
CA VAL A 78 -1.43 1.41 4.28
C VAL A 78 0.08 1.41 4.52
N TYR A 79 0.85 0.58 3.81
CA TYR A 79 2.29 0.53 3.94
C TYR A 79 2.99 1.84 3.54
N GLN A 80 2.52 2.51 2.48
CA GLN A 80 3.06 3.82 2.09
C GLN A 80 2.85 4.87 3.18
N ASN A 81 1.66 4.93 3.77
CA ASN A 81 1.35 5.85 4.86
C ASN A 81 2.14 5.53 6.15
N ALA A 82 2.46 4.26 6.36
CA ALA A 82 3.32 3.81 7.46
C ALA A 82 4.83 4.06 7.23
N GLY A 83 5.21 4.62 6.07
CA GLY A 83 6.61 4.81 5.72
C GLY A 83 7.36 3.53 5.34
N ARG A 84 6.65 2.52 4.88
CA ARG A 84 7.14 1.18 4.53
C ARG A 84 6.98 0.89 3.03
N PRO A 85 7.65 1.65 2.14
CA PRO A 85 7.44 1.55 0.69
C PRO A 85 7.92 0.22 0.10
N GLN A 86 8.86 -0.46 0.74
CA GLN A 86 9.34 -1.76 0.27
C GLN A 86 8.24 -2.83 0.36
N GLU A 87 7.56 -2.89 1.51
CA GLU A 87 6.44 -3.81 1.68
C GLU A 87 5.26 -3.46 0.78
N ALA A 88 5.03 -2.17 0.50
CA ALA A 88 4.05 -1.75 -0.49
C ALA A 88 4.36 -2.33 -1.88
N ILE A 89 5.62 -2.32 -2.30
CA ILE A 89 6.05 -2.91 -3.57
C ILE A 89 5.80 -4.42 -3.56
N GLU A 90 6.21 -5.12 -2.51
CA GLU A 90 6.04 -6.58 -2.40
C GLU A 90 4.58 -7.00 -2.49
N VAL A 91 3.69 -6.27 -1.82
CA VAL A 91 2.24 -6.51 -1.87
C VAL A 91 1.68 -6.28 -3.27
N LEU A 92 2.10 -5.21 -3.94
CA LEU A 92 1.65 -4.93 -5.31
C LEU A 92 2.14 -5.97 -6.31
N GLU A 93 3.37 -6.47 -6.15
CA GLU A 93 3.90 -7.56 -6.97
C GLU A 93 3.09 -8.85 -6.77
N LYS A 94 2.74 -9.19 -5.53
CA LYS A 94 1.81 -10.30 -5.23
C LYS A 94 0.46 -10.08 -5.89
N GLY A 95 -0.07 -8.87 -5.84
CA GLY A 95 -1.33 -8.49 -6.48
C GLY A 95 -1.32 -8.70 -7.99
N LEU A 96 -0.21 -8.40 -8.67
CA LEU A 96 -0.07 -8.67 -10.12
C LEU A 96 -0.16 -10.15 -10.46
N VAL A 97 0.35 -11.01 -9.59
CA VAL A 97 0.29 -12.47 -9.77
C VAL A 97 -1.12 -13.00 -9.48
N SER A 98 -1.72 -12.57 -8.36
CA SER A 98 -2.97 -13.16 -7.84
C SER A 98 -4.23 -12.57 -8.46
N ALA A 99 -4.24 -11.26 -8.73
CA ALA A 99 -5.40 -10.53 -9.26
C ALA A 99 -5.31 -10.27 -10.77
N GLY A 100 -4.34 -10.86 -11.46
CA GLY A 100 -4.06 -10.60 -12.86
C GLY A 100 -3.27 -9.31 -13.08
N ARG A 101 -2.93 -9.04 -14.33
CA ARG A 101 -2.10 -7.87 -14.71
C ARG A 101 -2.92 -6.58 -14.71
N ASP A 102 -3.51 -6.22 -13.57
CA ASP A 102 -4.30 -4.99 -13.42
C ASP A 102 -3.42 -3.75 -13.63
N PHE A 103 -3.86 -2.85 -14.51
CA PHE A 103 -3.10 -1.65 -14.85
C PHE A 103 -2.95 -0.69 -13.65
N ARG A 104 -3.90 -0.68 -12.71
CA ARG A 104 -3.85 0.16 -11.51
C ARG A 104 -2.70 -0.25 -10.60
N ILE A 105 -2.46 -1.56 -10.45
CA ILE A 105 -1.32 -2.08 -9.69
C ILE A 105 0.01 -1.69 -10.37
N ARG A 106 0.11 -1.85 -11.69
CA ARG A 106 1.31 -1.42 -12.42
C ARG A 106 1.59 0.07 -12.25
N ARG A 107 0.56 0.89 -12.38
CA ARG A 107 0.66 2.33 -12.17
C ARG A 107 1.09 2.69 -10.75
N ALA A 108 0.58 1.98 -9.74
CA ALA A 108 0.99 2.17 -8.36
C ALA A 108 2.48 1.81 -8.14
N LEU A 109 2.95 0.71 -8.72
CA LEU A 109 4.36 0.32 -8.69
C LEU A 109 5.27 1.36 -9.36
N GLU A 110 4.90 1.86 -10.53
CA GLU A 110 5.62 2.93 -11.23
C GLU A 110 5.72 4.18 -10.36
N LYS A 111 4.62 4.60 -9.75
CA LYS A 111 4.56 5.78 -8.88
C LYS A 111 5.46 5.66 -7.65
N ILE A 112 5.51 4.51 -7.00
CA ILE A 112 6.41 4.26 -5.87
C ILE A 112 7.85 4.22 -6.37
N GLY A 113 8.09 3.53 -7.48
CA GLY A 113 9.41 3.42 -8.11
C GLY A 113 10.02 4.76 -8.50
N THR A 114 9.25 5.71 -9.01
CA THR A 114 9.74 7.04 -9.44
C THR A 114 10.10 7.96 -8.27
N ARG A 115 9.63 7.68 -7.06
CA ARG A 115 9.97 8.46 -5.86
C ARG A 115 11.34 8.14 -5.26
N ARG A 116 12.02 7.10 -5.76
CA ARG A 116 13.38 6.75 -5.33
C ARG A 116 14.39 7.39 -6.26
N ASP A 117 15.28 8.21 -5.71
CA ASP A 117 16.43 8.70 -6.44
C ASP A 117 17.35 7.53 -6.83
N PRO A 118 17.80 7.45 -8.08
CA PRO A 118 18.78 6.44 -8.48
C PRO A 118 20.07 6.63 -7.70
N VAL A 119 20.74 5.54 -7.32
CA VAL A 119 22.02 5.58 -6.58
C VAL A 119 23.09 6.37 -7.34
N PHE A 120 23.04 6.28 -8.68
CA PHE A 120 23.87 7.09 -9.57
C PHE A 120 22.96 7.95 -10.44
N SER A 121 22.97 9.26 -10.19
CA SER A 121 22.13 10.21 -10.92
C SER A 121 22.44 10.33 -12.42
N PHE A 122 23.65 9.94 -12.83
CA PHE A 122 24.08 9.95 -14.24
C PHE A 122 23.76 8.65 -15.00
N LEU A 123 23.31 7.59 -14.30
CA LEU A 123 22.92 6.34 -14.93
C LEU A 123 21.42 6.21 -15.02
N HIS A 124 20.95 5.72 -16.16
CA HIS A 124 19.52 5.42 -16.29
C HIS A 124 19.09 4.43 -15.22
N ARG A 125 17.88 4.60 -14.70
CA ARG A 125 17.35 3.82 -13.57
C ARG A 125 17.35 2.32 -13.77
N SER A 126 17.19 1.86 -15.01
CA SER A 126 17.25 0.46 -15.41
C SER A 126 18.66 -0.11 -15.55
N HIS A 127 19.71 0.73 -15.38
CA HIS A 127 21.09 0.27 -15.54
C HIS A 127 21.43 -0.75 -14.45
N PRO A 128 22.03 -1.91 -14.80
CA PRO A 128 22.29 -2.99 -13.86
C PRO A 128 23.19 -2.57 -12.67
N LEU A 129 24.09 -1.61 -12.85
CA LEU A 129 24.92 -1.06 -11.77
C LEU A 129 24.09 -0.36 -10.68
N ASN A 130 23.05 0.41 -11.06
CA ASN A 130 22.16 1.04 -10.08
C ASN A 130 21.40 0.02 -9.22
N ARG A 131 21.05 -1.13 -9.79
CA ARG A 131 20.37 -2.21 -9.07
C ARG A 131 21.32 -2.91 -8.09
N THR A 132 22.57 -3.14 -8.49
CA THR A 132 23.57 -3.89 -7.71
C THR A 132 24.10 -3.05 -6.56
N PHE A 133 24.48 -1.80 -6.80
CA PHE A 133 25.03 -0.91 -5.77
C PHE A 133 23.98 -0.37 -4.79
N GLY A 134 22.70 -0.31 -5.17
CA GLY A 134 21.61 0.01 -4.24
C GLY A 134 21.50 -0.98 -3.08
N LYS A 135 21.82 -2.26 -3.32
CA LYS A 135 21.88 -3.30 -2.28
C LYS A 135 23.14 -3.20 -1.41
N TRP A 136 24.22 -2.66 -1.94
CA TRP A 136 25.50 -2.54 -1.21
C TRP A 136 25.56 -1.33 -0.29
N ARG A 137 24.82 -0.26 -0.59
CA ARG A 137 24.79 0.96 0.22
C ARG A 137 24.41 0.71 1.69
N HIS A 138 23.61 -0.30 1.97
CA HIS A 138 23.26 -0.69 3.34
C HIS A 138 24.39 -1.42 4.11
N ARG A 139 25.42 -1.89 3.44
CA ARG A 139 26.55 -2.61 4.07
C ARG A 139 27.73 -1.70 4.45
N PHE A 140 27.83 -0.50 3.86
CA PHE A 140 29.00 0.38 3.99
C PHE A 140 28.63 1.80 4.47
N THR A 141 27.76 1.91 5.45
CA THR A 141 27.55 3.17 6.19
C THR A 141 28.53 3.28 7.36
N GLY A 142 29.82 3.13 7.06
CA GLY A 142 30.88 3.62 7.93
C GLY A 142 31.34 4.99 7.42
N PRO A 143 31.71 5.94 8.29
CA PRO A 143 32.29 7.19 7.84
C PRO A 143 33.51 6.90 6.97
N PRO A 144 33.76 7.67 5.90
CA PRO A 144 34.99 7.53 5.15
C PRO A 144 36.15 7.78 6.11
N GLN A 145 36.95 6.77 6.35
CA GLN A 145 38.23 6.98 7.00
C GLN A 145 39.04 7.84 6.04
N ALA A 146 39.26 9.08 6.43
CA ALA A 146 40.22 9.93 5.77
C ALA A 146 41.57 9.25 5.81
N ALA A 147 42.08 8.94 4.64
CA ALA A 147 43.47 8.50 4.48
C ALA A 147 44.40 9.72 4.70
#